data_ba590bfab31cafe06f50c81d0bff4a34
#
_entry.id   ba590bfab31cafe06f50c81d0bff4a34
#
_cell.length_a   1.000
_cell.length_b   1.000
_cell.length_c   1.000
_cell.angle_alpha   90.00
_cell.angle_beta   90.00
_cell.angle_gamma   90.00
#
_symmetry.space_group_name_H-M   'P 1'
#
loop_
_entity.id
_entity.type
_entity.pdbx_description
1 polymer ?
#
loop_
_entity_poly.entity_id
_entity_poly.type
_entity_poly.pdbx_seq_one_letter_code
_entity_poly.pdbx_strand_id
1 'polypeptide(L)'
;MKQQLEKSTDRASGKSAEEQIDFIGDDCAFVSASPAMHKIRMQAEVLAKLDVPVFITGESGSGKEALARLIHKLSHRTDCKFAEINCAASAGDTLESELFGYERGANGAARGKLELCHEGTVFLDEIEQLPASAQAKLLQLLQQKKSYRVGGKVPISTDVRIVAASNGGIDRALAERKLREDLYYCLSAFTLHIPSLRQRRDEIPFLLNYFMQRMARQYGLPPQIFLPELLEACRQYPWPGNLRELENFVKRYLVMGDDSLTLDEAQSKPQSMSYPPVALVGGNEPDAAGPADSGSLKTLMHNIKAEAERNAICVALEKTNWNRRAAARQLSISYRGILYKIQQYQLLPPETHPSAFPNSVGSKRNNQGQ
;
A
#
# COMPACT_ATOMS: atom_id res chain seq x y z
N MET A 1 -52.25 -17.03 -20.79
CA MET A 1 -51.46 -15.99 -21.44
C MET A 1 -51.57 -14.65 -20.69
N LYS A 2 -51.69 -14.66 -19.35
CA LYS A 2 -51.72 -13.46 -18.48
C LYS A 2 -50.81 -13.57 -17.24
N GLN A 3 -49.98 -14.61 -17.11
CA GLN A 3 -49.06 -14.84 -15.99
C GLN A 3 -47.59 -14.72 -16.34
N GLN A 4 -47.22 -14.21 -17.50
CA GLN A 4 -45.85 -14.01 -17.95
C GLN A 4 -45.44 -12.52 -18.10
N LEU A 5 -46.30 -11.57 -17.76
CA LEU A 5 -46.04 -10.12 -17.88
C LEU A 5 -45.81 -9.38 -16.57
N GLU A 6 -45.81 -10.06 -15.42
CA GLU A 6 -45.58 -9.44 -14.10
C GLU A 6 -44.18 -9.67 -13.50
N LYS A 7 -43.26 -10.25 -14.25
CA LYS A 7 -41.86 -10.47 -13.80
C LYS A 7 -40.78 -9.57 -14.42
N SER A 8 -41.15 -8.49 -15.10
CA SER A 8 -40.19 -7.61 -15.78
C SER A 8 -40.19 -6.15 -15.33
N THR A 9 -40.82 -5.81 -14.19
CA THR A 9 -40.90 -4.41 -13.72
C THR A 9 -40.27 -4.16 -12.34
N ASP A 10 -39.41 -5.05 -11.84
CA ASP A 10 -38.75 -4.87 -10.52
C ASP A 10 -37.25 -4.96 -10.61
N ARG A 11 -36.64 -4.26 -11.57
CA ARG A 11 -35.17 -4.15 -11.71
C ARG A 11 -34.71 -2.72 -11.98
N ALA A 12 -35.26 -1.76 -11.28
CA ALA A 12 -34.78 -0.37 -11.30
C ALA A 12 -34.83 0.22 -9.90
N SER A 13 -34.02 -0.29 -8.99
CA SER A 13 -33.68 0.39 -7.73
C SER A 13 -32.30 -0.06 -7.28
N GLY A 14 -31.33 0.85 -7.40
CA GLY A 14 -30.14 0.90 -6.53
C GLY A 14 -29.27 -0.34 -6.53
N LYS A 15 -28.61 -0.70 -7.64
CA LYS A 15 -27.38 -1.49 -7.53
C LYS A 15 -26.34 -0.62 -6.85
N SER A 16 -26.14 -0.83 -5.53
CA SER A 16 -24.87 -0.53 -4.88
C SER A 16 -23.79 -1.16 -5.75
N ALA A 17 -22.75 -0.41 -6.09
CA ALA A 17 -21.62 -0.91 -6.86
C ALA A 17 -21.11 -2.18 -6.17
N GLU A 18 -21.36 -3.36 -6.77
CA GLU A 18 -20.93 -4.63 -6.21
C GLU A 18 -19.42 -4.61 -6.18
N GLU A 19 -18.84 -4.77 -4.99
CA GLU A 19 -17.41 -4.92 -4.79
C GLU A 19 -16.92 -6.09 -5.65
N GLN A 20 -16.07 -5.80 -6.63
CA GLN A 20 -15.59 -6.80 -7.57
C GLN A 20 -14.11 -7.06 -7.40
N ILE A 21 -13.74 -8.34 -7.30
CA ILE A 21 -12.36 -8.80 -7.27
C ILE A 21 -12.11 -9.63 -8.51
N ASP A 22 -11.21 -9.18 -9.36
CA ASP A 22 -10.73 -9.96 -10.51
C ASP A 22 -9.41 -10.65 -10.11
N PHE A 23 -9.48 -11.93 -9.78
CA PHE A 23 -8.29 -12.73 -9.50
C PHE A 23 -7.50 -12.93 -10.80
N ILE A 24 -6.22 -12.54 -10.82
CA ILE A 24 -5.36 -12.56 -12.00
C ILE A 24 -4.40 -13.75 -11.95
N GLY A 25 -4.12 -14.24 -10.77
CA GLY A 25 -3.27 -15.38 -10.47
C GLY A 25 -3.39 -15.71 -8.99
N ASP A 26 -2.54 -16.61 -8.49
CA ASP A 26 -2.61 -17.06 -7.10
C ASP A 26 -2.40 -15.91 -6.09
N ASP A 27 -1.51 -14.96 -6.42
CA ASP A 27 -1.11 -13.87 -5.52
C ASP A 27 -1.50 -12.46 -6.00
N CYS A 28 -2.15 -12.32 -7.15
CA CYS A 28 -2.49 -11.03 -7.72
C CYS A 28 -3.97 -10.92 -8.03
N ALA A 29 -4.59 -9.83 -7.60
CA ALA A 29 -5.96 -9.50 -7.97
C ALA A 29 -6.11 -7.99 -8.19
N PHE A 30 -7.01 -7.63 -9.08
CA PHE A 30 -7.45 -6.26 -9.26
C PHE A 30 -8.76 -6.06 -8.50
N VAL A 31 -8.74 -5.13 -7.55
CA VAL A 31 -9.90 -4.80 -6.72
C VAL A 31 -10.55 -3.54 -7.26
N SER A 32 -11.85 -3.60 -7.49
CA SER A 32 -12.66 -2.45 -7.88
C SER A 32 -13.90 -2.36 -6.96
N ALA A 33 -13.74 -1.61 -5.86
CA ALA A 33 -14.81 -1.41 -4.88
C ALA A 33 -15.37 0.02 -4.90
N SER A 34 -14.67 0.98 -5.52
CA SER A 34 -15.18 2.34 -5.73
C SER A 34 -15.71 2.56 -7.14
N PRO A 35 -16.60 3.55 -7.35
CA PRO A 35 -17.09 3.90 -8.68
C PRO A 35 -15.96 4.28 -9.65
N ALA A 36 -14.91 4.93 -9.16
CA ALA A 36 -13.75 5.29 -9.96
C ALA A 36 -13.01 4.05 -10.49
N MET A 37 -12.77 3.06 -9.62
CA MET A 37 -12.10 1.82 -10.01
C MET A 37 -12.97 0.93 -10.89
N HIS A 38 -14.28 0.92 -10.69
CA HIS A 38 -15.21 0.24 -11.62
C HIS A 38 -15.14 0.84 -13.02
N LYS A 39 -15.11 2.17 -13.14
CA LYS A 39 -14.95 2.85 -14.42
C LYS A 39 -13.64 2.45 -15.13
N ILE A 40 -12.53 2.42 -14.38
CA ILE A 40 -11.21 2.02 -14.89
C ILE A 40 -11.26 0.55 -15.35
N ARG A 41 -11.88 -0.33 -14.56
CA ARG A 41 -12.05 -1.73 -14.92
C ARG A 41 -12.83 -1.91 -16.22
N MET A 42 -13.96 -1.19 -16.38
CA MET A 42 -14.74 -1.24 -17.63
C MET A 42 -13.93 -0.72 -18.83
N GLN A 43 -13.18 0.36 -18.67
CA GLN A 43 -12.30 0.87 -19.70
C GLN A 43 -11.19 -0.15 -20.05
N ALA A 44 -10.60 -0.78 -19.03
CA ALA A 44 -9.60 -1.83 -19.22
C ALA A 44 -10.15 -3.03 -19.99
N GLU A 45 -11.39 -3.44 -19.73
CA GLU A 45 -12.06 -4.52 -20.46
C GLU A 45 -12.26 -4.19 -21.94
N VAL A 46 -12.65 -2.96 -22.27
CA VAL A 46 -12.76 -2.51 -23.66
C VAL A 46 -11.40 -2.51 -24.35
N LEU A 47 -10.39 -1.91 -23.69
CA LEU A 47 -9.04 -1.82 -24.24
C LEU A 47 -8.36 -3.18 -24.34
N ALA A 48 -8.68 -4.14 -23.46
CA ALA A 48 -8.15 -5.48 -23.49
C ALA A 48 -8.45 -6.19 -24.83
N LYS A 49 -9.64 -5.96 -25.39
CA LYS A 49 -10.09 -6.56 -26.67
C LYS A 49 -9.44 -5.93 -27.90
N LEU A 50 -8.75 -4.80 -27.72
CA LEU A 50 -8.05 -4.09 -28.78
C LEU A 50 -6.54 -4.39 -28.68
N ASP A 51 -5.90 -4.66 -29.82
CA ASP A 51 -4.45 -4.90 -29.84
C ASP A 51 -3.67 -3.60 -30.00
N VAL A 52 -3.88 -2.68 -29.06
CA VAL A 52 -3.29 -1.33 -29.04
C VAL A 52 -2.41 -1.15 -27.80
N PRO A 53 -1.39 -0.27 -27.87
CA PRO A 53 -0.67 0.16 -26.68
C PRO A 53 -1.61 0.82 -25.65
N VAL A 54 -1.36 0.57 -24.37
CA VAL A 54 -2.10 1.20 -23.27
C VAL A 54 -1.10 1.88 -22.33
N PHE A 55 -1.39 3.11 -21.97
CA PHE A 55 -0.59 3.88 -21.03
C PHE A 55 -1.32 3.99 -19.69
N ILE A 56 -0.65 3.62 -18.59
CA ILE A 56 -1.22 3.65 -17.26
C ILE A 56 -0.49 4.71 -16.43
N THR A 57 -1.23 5.68 -15.89
CA THR A 57 -0.68 6.70 -15.00
C THR A 57 -1.23 6.54 -13.58
N GLY A 58 -0.44 6.89 -12.59
CA GLY A 58 -0.83 6.84 -11.18
C GLY A 58 0.38 6.78 -10.26
N GLU A 59 0.21 7.16 -9.01
CA GLU A 59 1.29 7.17 -8.03
C GLU A 59 1.91 5.78 -7.82
N SER A 60 3.13 5.78 -7.27
CA SER A 60 3.79 4.51 -6.88
C SER A 60 2.91 3.73 -5.90
N GLY A 61 2.81 2.41 -6.10
CA GLY A 61 1.97 1.55 -5.27
C GLY A 61 0.45 1.68 -5.48
N SER A 62 -0.03 2.43 -6.48
CA SER A 62 -1.48 2.60 -6.74
C SER A 62 -2.18 1.38 -7.35
N GLY A 63 -1.41 0.39 -7.88
CA GLY A 63 -1.94 -0.83 -8.49
C GLY A 63 -1.81 -0.88 -10.02
N LYS A 64 -0.87 -0.14 -10.63
CA LYS A 64 -0.64 -0.12 -12.09
C LYS A 64 -0.31 -1.50 -12.65
N GLU A 65 0.52 -2.26 -11.96
CA GLU A 65 0.86 -3.64 -12.33
C GLU A 65 -0.38 -4.53 -12.36
N ALA A 66 -1.22 -4.48 -11.32
CA ALA A 66 -2.45 -5.28 -11.28
C ALA A 66 -3.40 -4.93 -12.43
N LEU A 67 -3.50 -3.65 -12.81
CA LEU A 67 -4.27 -3.22 -13.97
C LEU A 67 -3.68 -3.73 -15.29
N ALA A 68 -2.36 -3.68 -15.45
CA ALA A 68 -1.69 -4.21 -16.65
C ALA A 68 -1.91 -5.73 -16.80
N ARG A 69 -1.79 -6.48 -15.71
CA ARG A 69 -2.09 -7.91 -15.66
C ARG A 69 -3.56 -8.21 -15.96
N LEU A 70 -4.50 -7.39 -15.45
CA LEU A 70 -5.93 -7.50 -15.77
C LEU A 70 -6.18 -7.30 -17.27
N ILE A 71 -5.58 -6.27 -17.87
CA ILE A 71 -5.69 -6.00 -19.32
C ILE A 71 -5.18 -7.21 -20.13
N HIS A 72 -4.06 -7.79 -19.74
CA HIS A 72 -3.55 -9.01 -20.39
C HIS A 72 -4.52 -10.18 -20.22
N LYS A 73 -5.01 -10.45 -19.01
CA LYS A 73 -5.95 -11.54 -18.72
C LYS A 73 -7.26 -11.44 -19.51
N LEU A 74 -7.77 -10.23 -19.72
CA LEU A 74 -8.99 -9.99 -20.48
C LEU A 74 -8.77 -9.88 -22.00
N SER A 75 -7.53 -10.00 -22.47
CA SER A 75 -7.16 -9.85 -23.88
C SER A 75 -7.21 -11.17 -24.64
N HIS A 76 -7.13 -11.09 -25.97
CA HIS A 76 -6.94 -12.27 -26.84
C HIS A 76 -5.59 -12.96 -26.64
N ARG A 77 -4.66 -12.35 -25.91
CA ARG A 77 -3.31 -12.87 -25.61
C ARG A 77 -3.21 -13.50 -24.22
N THR A 78 -4.34 -13.80 -23.57
CA THR A 78 -4.39 -14.31 -22.19
C THR A 78 -3.58 -15.60 -21.99
N ASP A 79 -3.53 -16.47 -23.00
CA ASP A 79 -2.78 -17.74 -22.95
C ASP A 79 -1.31 -17.58 -23.33
N CYS A 80 -0.91 -16.36 -23.74
CA CYS A 80 0.46 -16.05 -24.13
C CYS A 80 1.25 -15.51 -22.91
N LYS A 81 2.55 -15.26 -23.11
CA LYS A 81 3.43 -14.78 -22.05
C LYS A 81 3.10 -13.33 -21.66
N PHE A 82 3.12 -13.08 -20.36
CA PHE A 82 3.19 -11.75 -19.78
C PHE A 82 4.58 -11.53 -19.17
N ALA A 83 5.28 -10.49 -19.61
CA ALA A 83 6.57 -10.12 -19.03
C ALA A 83 6.48 -8.72 -18.44
N GLU A 84 7.04 -8.59 -17.25
CA GLU A 84 7.16 -7.33 -16.53
C GLU A 84 8.59 -6.86 -16.53
N ILE A 85 8.78 -5.56 -16.77
CA ILE A 85 10.08 -4.90 -16.81
C ILE A 85 9.95 -3.55 -16.12
N ASN A 86 10.69 -3.40 -15.02
CA ASN A 86 10.83 -2.11 -14.36
C ASN A 86 12.04 -1.38 -14.99
N CYS A 87 11.77 -0.25 -15.65
CA CYS A 87 12.79 0.51 -16.35
C CYS A 87 13.78 1.23 -15.42
N ALA A 88 13.47 1.36 -14.13
CA ALA A 88 14.37 1.94 -13.13
C ALA A 88 15.29 0.91 -12.45
N ALA A 89 15.00 -0.39 -12.58
CA ALA A 89 15.68 -1.44 -11.80
C ALA A 89 17.09 -1.76 -12.29
N SER A 90 17.44 -1.45 -13.54
CA SER A 90 18.72 -1.81 -14.17
C SER A 90 19.43 -0.60 -14.76
N ALA A 91 20.77 -0.63 -14.79
CA ALA A 91 21.55 0.37 -15.50
C ALA A 91 21.23 0.35 -17.02
N GLY A 92 21.30 1.51 -17.67
CA GLY A 92 20.81 1.72 -19.04
C GLY A 92 21.21 0.66 -20.06
N ASP A 93 22.51 0.33 -20.17
CA ASP A 93 23.01 -0.65 -21.13
C ASP A 93 22.55 -2.08 -20.82
N THR A 94 22.41 -2.40 -19.54
CA THR A 94 21.90 -3.70 -19.09
C THR A 94 20.43 -3.83 -19.44
N LEU A 95 19.63 -2.79 -19.23
CA LEU A 95 18.20 -2.77 -19.53
C LEU A 95 17.94 -2.92 -21.04
N GLU A 96 18.72 -2.23 -21.89
CA GLU A 96 18.59 -2.36 -23.34
C GLU A 96 18.87 -3.80 -23.78
N SER A 97 19.93 -4.41 -23.25
CA SER A 97 20.29 -5.80 -23.52
C SER A 97 19.24 -6.81 -23.00
N GLU A 98 18.62 -6.52 -21.87
CA GLU A 98 17.53 -7.32 -21.29
C GLU A 98 16.26 -7.25 -22.16
N LEU A 99 15.91 -6.07 -22.66
CA LEU A 99 14.74 -5.84 -23.51
C LEU A 99 14.90 -6.48 -24.89
N PHE A 100 15.99 -6.11 -25.59
CA PHE A 100 16.18 -6.43 -27.01
C PHE A 100 17.09 -7.65 -27.27
N GLY A 101 17.82 -8.11 -26.24
CA GLY A 101 18.85 -9.12 -26.40
C GLY A 101 20.14 -8.56 -27.02
N TYR A 102 21.13 -9.39 -27.19
CA TYR A 102 22.42 -9.04 -27.82
C TYR A 102 22.93 -10.14 -28.75
N GLU A 103 23.71 -9.75 -29.75
CA GLU A 103 24.20 -10.70 -30.77
C GLU A 103 25.64 -11.15 -30.52
N ARG A 104 26.45 -10.32 -29.80
CA ARG A 104 27.85 -10.62 -29.46
C ARG A 104 28.13 -10.15 -28.03
N GLY A 105 28.41 -11.08 -27.14
CA GLY A 105 28.89 -10.86 -25.79
C GLY A 105 29.86 -11.96 -25.38
N ALA A 106 30.47 -11.84 -24.20
CA ALA A 106 31.39 -12.84 -23.65
C ALA A 106 30.77 -14.27 -23.58
N ASN A 107 29.45 -14.34 -23.48
CA ASN A 107 28.67 -15.59 -23.34
C ASN A 107 27.86 -15.95 -24.60
N GLY A 108 28.15 -15.35 -25.78
CA GLY A 108 27.39 -15.59 -27.02
C GLY A 108 26.20 -14.68 -27.21
N ALA A 109 25.26 -15.06 -28.08
CA ALA A 109 24.02 -14.30 -28.35
C ALA A 109 22.94 -14.68 -27.35
N ALA A 110 22.15 -13.66 -26.86
CA ALA A 110 21.00 -13.91 -26.03
C ALA A 110 19.75 -13.21 -26.57
N ARG A 111 18.60 -13.89 -26.40
CA ARG A 111 17.29 -13.35 -26.75
C ARG A 111 16.83 -12.34 -25.70
N GLY A 112 16.24 -11.24 -26.16
CA GLY A 112 15.62 -10.24 -25.29
C GLY A 112 14.22 -10.65 -24.82
N LYS A 113 13.75 -10.00 -23.73
CA LYS A 113 12.39 -10.24 -23.20
C LYS A 113 11.31 -9.98 -24.24
N LEU A 114 11.48 -8.98 -25.11
CA LEU A 114 10.54 -8.68 -26.20
C LEU A 114 10.45 -9.85 -27.22
N GLU A 115 11.59 -10.47 -27.57
CA GLU A 115 11.62 -11.63 -28.44
C GLU A 115 10.99 -12.86 -27.75
N LEU A 116 11.27 -13.07 -26.46
CA LEU A 116 10.73 -14.18 -25.67
C LEU A 116 9.23 -14.09 -25.39
N CYS A 117 8.67 -12.87 -25.49
CA CYS A 117 7.25 -12.57 -25.33
C CYS A 117 6.53 -12.38 -26.67
N HIS A 118 7.08 -12.91 -27.77
CA HIS A 118 6.40 -12.88 -29.06
C HIS A 118 4.95 -13.41 -28.91
N GLU A 119 3.99 -12.70 -29.53
CA GLU A 119 2.53 -12.88 -29.39
C GLU A 119 1.96 -12.58 -27.98
N GLY A 120 2.81 -12.25 -27.02
CA GLY A 120 2.43 -11.95 -25.65
C GLY A 120 2.21 -10.46 -25.36
N THR A 121 2.31 -10.12 -24.08
CA THR A 121 2.19 -8.74 -23.57
C THR A 121 3.42 -8.41 -22.73
N VAL A 122 3.99 -7.24 -22.95
CA VAL A 122 5.09 -6.70 -22.14
C VAL A 122 4.61 -5.45 -21.40
N PHE A 123 4.74 -5.48 -20.10
CA PHE A 123 4.48 -4.34 -19.20
C PHE A 123 5.79 -3.64 -18.89
N LEU A 124 5.86 -2.33 -19.19
CA LEU A 124 7.01 -1.47 -18.95
C LEU A 124 6.62 -0.49 -17.84
N ASP A 125 7.11 -0.71 -16.61
CA ASP A 125 6.89 0.22 -15.49
C ASP A 125 7.99 1.29 -15.46
N GLU A 126 7.63 2.50 -15.04
CA GLU A 126 8.51 3.67 -14.99
C GLU A 126 9.18 3.98 -16.34
N ILE A 127 8.37 4.07 -17.41
CA ILE A 127 8.82 4.23 -18.79
C ILE A 127 9.71 5.46 -18.97
N GLU A 128 9.57 6.49 -18.15
CA GLU A 128 10.39 7.70 -18.13
C GLU A 128 11.86 7.44 -17.78
N GLN A 129 12.17 6.26 -17.22
CA GLN A 129 13.54 5.84 -16.90
C GLN A 129 14.19 5.03 -18.04
N LEU A 130 13.46 4.76 -19.13
CA LEU A 130 13.98 4.00 -20.26
C LEU A 130 15.11 4.78 -20.97
N PRO A 131 16.29 4.18 -21.22
CA PRO A 131 17.40 4.83 -21.91
C PRO A 131 17.01 5.32 -23.30
N ALA A 132 17.58 6.43 -23.76
CA ALA A 132 17.25 7.03 -25.05
C ALA A 132 17.47 6.07 -26.24
N SER A 133 18.50 5.23 -26.20
CA SER A 133 18.76 4.18 -27.21
C SER A 133 17.64 3.15 -27.25
N ALA A 134 17.19 2.69 -26.10
CA ALA A 134 16.09 1.75 -25.97
C ALA A 134 14.74 2.36 -26.38
N GLN A 135 14.52 3.67 -26.11
CA GLN A 135 13.32 4.39 -26.57
C GLN A 135 13.19 4.40 -28.10
N ALA A 136 14.31 4.66 -28.82
CA ALA A 136 14.31 4.65 -30.28
C ALA A 136 13.97 3.26 -30.85
N LYS A 137 14.53 2.20 -30.27
CA LYS A 137 14.24 0.81 -30.69
C LYS A 137 12.80 0.40 -30.33
N LEU A 138 12.28 0.85 -29.19
CA LEU A 138 10.90 0.57 -28.79
C LEU A 138 9.91 1.26 -29.75
N LEU A 139 10.17 2.51 -30.14
CA LEU A 139 9.36 3.21 -31.12
C LEU A 139 9.35 2.47 -32.46
N GLN A 140 10.53 2.01 -32.93
CA GLN A 140 10.63 1.22 -34.15
C GLN A 140 9.85 -0.09 -34.06
N LEU A 141 9.91 -0.78 -32.92
CA LEU A 141 9.12 -1.99 -32.67
C LEU A 141 7.61 -1.72 -32.76
N LEU A 142 7.13 -0.64 -32.13
CA LEU A 142 5.72 -0.27 -32.16
C LEU A 142 5.21 0.03 -33.56
N GLN A 143 6.04 0.68 -34.40
CA GLN A 143 5.68 1.07 -35.76
C GLN A 143 5.82 -0.05 -36.78
N GLN A 144 6.86 -0.91 -36.66
CA GLN A 144 7.24 -1.85 -37.70
C GLN A 144 7.04 -3.33 -37.29
N LYS A 145 6.72 -3.62 -36.02
CA LYS A 145 6.68 -4.99 -35.47
C LYS A 145 8.00 -5.74 -35.66
N LYS A 146 9.14 -5.02 -35.65
CA LYS A 146 10.48 -5.56 -35.80
C LYS A 146 11.37 -5.05 -34.70
N SER A 147 12.17 -5.94 -34.11
CA SER A 147 13.20 -5.60 -33.13
C SER A 147 14.60 -5.92 -33.66
N TYR A 148 15.61 -5.29 -33.07
CA TYR A 148 17.01 -5.57 -33.36
C TYR A 148 17.76 -5.80 -32.08
N ARG A 149 18.54 -6.88 -32.00
CA ARG A 149 19.41 -7.11 -30.85
C ARG A 149 20.49 -6.05 -30.77
N VAL A 150 21.01 -5.84 -29.58
CA VAL A 150 22.15 -4.93 -29.37
C VAL A 150 23.36 -5.49 -30.12
N GLY A 151 23.98 -4.65 -30.97
CA GLY A 151 25.08 -5.07 -31.85
C GLY A 151 24.66 -5.87 -33.08
N GLY A 152 23.39 -6.23 -33.24
CA GLY A 152 22.86 -6.96 -34.38
C GLY A 152 22.34 -6.05 -35.49
N LYS A 153 22.34 -6.60 -36.72
CA LYS A 153 21.80 -5.93 -37.92
C LYS A 153 20.59 -6.66 -38.51
N VAL A 154 20.30 -7.86 -38.02
CA VAL A 154 19.22 -8.69 -38.55
C VAL A 154 17.91 -8.30 -37.85
N PRO A 155 16.88 -7.91 -38.60
CA PRO A 155 15.58 -7.65 -38.02
C PRO A 155 14.88 -8.93 -37.55
N ILE A 156 14.32 -8.93 -36.38
CA ILE A 156 13.56 -10.03 -35.81
C ILE A 156 12.10 -9.61 -35.79
N SER A 157 11.23 -10.40 -36.42
CA SER A 157 9.78 -10.17 -36.34
C SER A 157 9.33 -10.38 -34.89
N THR A 158 8.77 -9.35 -34.27
CA THR A 158 8.42 -9.35 -32.87
C THR A 158 7.03 -8.71 -32.71
N ASP A 159 6.00 -9.53 -32.64
CA ASP A 159 4.65 -9.06 -32.37
C ASP A 159 4.37 -9.16 -30.88
N VAL A 160 4.45 -8.03 -30.18
CA VAL A 160 4.14 -7.93 -28.76
C VAL A 160 3.18 -6.76 -28.53
N ARG A 161 2.28 -6.94 -27.58
CA ARG A 161 1.48 -5.87 -27.06
C ARG A 161 2.23 -5.14 -25.95
N ILE A 162 2.28 -3.82 -26.01
CA ILE A 162 2.95 -3.00 -24.99
C ILE A 162 1.90 -2.35 -24.08
N VAL A 163 2.10 -2.50 -22.78
CA VAL A 163 1.42 -1.73 -21.72
C VAL A 163 2.52 -0.97 -20.99
N ALA A 164 2.48 0.36 -21.02
CA ALA A 164 3.47 1.19 -20.37
C ALA A 164 2.88 1.90 -19.16
N ALA A 165 3.68 2.16 -18.13
CA ALA A 165 3.22 2.88 -16.95
C ALA A 165 4.23 3.94 -16.50
N SER A 166 3.69 4.99 -15.85
CA SER A 166 4.44 6.05 -15.19
C SER A 166 3.89 6.37 -13.81
N ASN A 167 4.79 6.76 -12.91
CA ASN A 167 4.46 7.16 -11.55
C ASN A 167 3.97 8.62 -11.43
N GLY A 168 3.83 9.34 -12.54
CA GLY A 168 3.60 10.78 -12.60
C GLY A 168 4.94 11.52 -12.83
N GLY A 169 4.88 12.67 -13.45
CA GLY A 169 6.11 13.41 -13.83
C GLY A 169 6.46 13.28 -15.31
N ILE A 170 5.52 12.79 -16.11
CA ILE A 170 5.69 12.73 -17.58
C ILE A 170 5.99 14.09 -18.16
N ASP A 171 5.26 15.14 -17.75
CA ASP A 171 5.48 16.50 -18.23
C ASP A 171 6.92 16.96 -17.95
N ARG A 172 7.43 16.62 -16.77
CA ARG A 172 8.82 16.90 -16.42
C ARG A 172 9.81 16.08 -17.25
N ALA A 173 9.52 14.79 -17.46
CA ALA A 173 10.37 13.91 -18.27
C ALA A 173 10.44 14.37 -19.74
N LEU A 174 9.34 14.86 -20.29
CA LEU A 174 9.27 15.47 -21.63
C LEU A 174 10.06 16.79 -21.67
N ALA A 175 9.84 17.68 -20.69
CA ALA A 175 10.54 18.96 -20.59
C ALA A 175 12.07 18.79 -20.45
N GLU A 176 12.50 17.80 -19.66
CA GLU A 176 13.91 17.43 -19.46
C GLU A 176 14.47 16.56 -20.60
N ARG A 177 13.68 16.25 -21.62
CA ARG A 177 14.03 15.38 -22.78
C ARG A 177 14.50 13.97 -22.34
N LYS A 178 14.09 13.51 -21.18
CA LYS A 178 14.32 12.14 -20.71
C LYS A 178 13.44 11.15 -21.43
N LEU A 179 12.21 11.55 -21.80
CA LEU A 179 11.29 10.79 -22.59
C LEU A 179 11.09 11.49 -23.94
N ARG A 180 11.17 10.75 -25.03
CA ARG A 180 10.93 11.25 -26.39
C ARG A 180 9.44 11.51 -26.59
N GLU A 181 9.10 12.65 -27.15
CA GLU A 181 7.71 13.01 -27.42
C GLU A 181 7.01 12.06 -28.40
N ASP A 182 7.72 11.60 -29.43
CA ASP A 182 7.19 10.69 -30.44
C ASP A 182 6.83 9.31 -29.85
N LEU A 183 7.66 8.80 -28.95
CA LEU A 183 7.37 7.58 -28.20
C LEU A 183 6.19 7.77 -27.28
N TYR A 184 6.15 8.86 -26.52
CA TYR A 184 5.06 9.19 -25.62
C TYR A 184 3.71 9.24 -26.35
N TYR A 185 3.62 9.98 -27.47
CA TYR A 185 2.38 10.04 -28.24
C TYR A 185 1.96 8.71 -28.85
N CYS A 186 2.93 7.85 -29.20
CA CYS A 186 2.63 6.51 -29.68
C CYS A 186 2.05 5.61 -28.59
N LEU A 187 2.51 5.75 -27.33
CA LEU A 187 2.05 4.95 -26.19
C LEU A 187 0.77 5.49 -25.55
N SER A 188 0.59 6.81 -25.51
CA SER A 188 -0.47 7.51 -24.75
C SER A 188 -1.79 7.67 -25.47
N ALA A 189 -1.96 7.06 -26.66
CA ALA A 189 -3.22 7.10 -27.41
C ALA A 189 -4.41 6.63 -26.57
N PHE A 190 -4.20 5.66 -25.68
CA PHE A 190 -5.18 5.19 -24.71
C PHE A 190 -4.56 5.23 -23.32
N THR A 191 -4.99 6.20 -22.50
CA THR A 191 -4.47 6.40 -21.15
C THR A 191 -5.51 6.05 -20.10
N LEU A 192 -5.10 5.23 -19.11
CA LEU A 192 -5.86 4.93 -17.91
C LEU A 192 -5.18 5.57 -16.71
N HIS A 193 -5.94 6.34 -15.94
CA HIS A 193 -5.42 6.99 -14.73
C HIS A 193 -5.95 6.29 -13.48
N ILE A 194 -5.02 5.73 -12.66
CA ILE A 194 -5.38 5.13 -11.37
C ILE A 194 -5.28 6.20 -10.29
N PRO A 195 -6.39 6.53 -9.60
CA PRO A 195 -6.37 7.48 -8.50
C PRO A 195 -5.56 6.95 -7.32
N SER A 196 -4.94 7.86 -6.57
CA SER A 196 -4.27 7.51 -5.31
C SER A 196 -5.28 7.00 -4.27
N LEU A 197 -4.80 6.22 -3.30
CA LEU A 197 -5.67 5.59 -2.30
C LEU A 197 -6.46 6.62 -1.47
N ARG A 198 -5.87 7.80 -1.19
CA ARG A 198 -6.54 8.91 -0.52
C ARG A 198 -7.71 9.52 -1.30
N GLN A 199 -7.80 9.29 -2.62
CA GLN A 199 -8.92 9.71 -3.46
C GLN A 199 -10.04 8.67 -3.56
N ARG A 200 -9.81 7.45 -3.01
CA ARG A 200 -10.76 6.34 -2.98
C ARG A 200 -10.83 5.69 -1.60
N ARG A 201 -10.94 6.54 -0.57
CA ARG A 201 -10.92 6.12 0.85
C ARG A 201 -12.00 5.10 1.22
N ASP A 202 -13.10 5.10 0.49
CA ASP A 202 -14.21 4.15 0.70
C ASP A 202 -13.80 2.70 0.43
N GLU A 203 -12.76 2.46 -0.37
CA GLU A 203 -12.21 1.12 -0.61
C GLU A 203 -11.35 0.59 0.53
N ILE A 204 -10.84 1.46 1.42
CA ILE A 204 -9.82 1.08 2.42
C ILE A 204 -10.29 -0.06 3.33
N PRO A 205 -11.51 -0.06 3.91
CA PRO A 205 -11.96 -1.16 4.74
C PRO A 205 -12.04 -2.49 4.01
N PHE A 206 -12.49 -2.45 2.76
CA PHE A 206 -12.56 -3.63 1.91
C PHE A 206 -11.16 -4.17 1.59
N LEU A 207 -10.23 -3.29 1.20
CA LEU A 207 -8.84 -3.63 0.90
C LEU A 207 -8.09 -4.19 2.11
N LEU A 208 -8.32 -3.62 3.30
CA LEU A 208 -7.75 -4.14 4.56
C LEU A 208 -8.19 -5.59 4.81
N ASN A 209 -9.49 -5.86 4.69
CA ASN A 209 -10.03 -7.21 4.85
C ASN A 209 -9.53 -8.17 3.77
N TYR A 210 -9.48 -7.72 2.52
CA TYR A 210 -8.94 -8.50 1.41
C TYR A 210 -7.47 -8.91 1.65
N PHE A 211 -6.60 -7.95 1.98
CA PHE A 211 -5.19 -8.23 2.28
C PHE A 211 -5.04 -9.10 3.52
N MET A 212 -5.85 -8.88 4.56
CA MET A 212 -5.84 -9.71 5.76
C MET A 212 -6.12 -11.17 5.43
N GLN A 213 -7.20 -11.45 4.69
CA GLN A 213 -7.57 -12.82 4.29
C GLN A 213 -6.50 -13.48 3.39
N ARG A 214 -5.94 -12.71 2.45
CA ARG A 214 -4.90 -13.19 1.56
C ARG A 214 -3.64 -13.58 2.33
N MET A 215 -3.16 -12.70 3.20
CA MET A 215 -1.94 -12.93 3.97
C MET A 215 -2.12 -13.99 5.04
N ALA A 216 -3.27 -14.04 5.70
CA ALA A 216 -3.59 -15.09 6.66
C ALA A 216 -3.46 -16.48 6.03
N ARG A 217 -3.96 -16.67 4.80
CA ARG A 217 -3.80 -17.92 4.03
C ARG A 217 -2.34 -18.15 3.67
N GLN A 218 -1.63 -17.14 3.18
CA GLN A 218 -0.24 -17.24 2.73
C GLN A 218 0.71 -17.64 3.88
N TYR A 219 0.50 -17.07 5.07
CA TYR A 219 1.34 -17.35 6.25
C TYR A 219 0.83 -18.48 7.14
N GLY A 220 -0.35 -19.05 6.85
CA GLY A 220 -0.96 -20.06 7.70
C GLY A 220 -1.37 -19.55 9.09
N LEU A 221 -1.64 -18.25 9.22
CA LEU A 221 -2.04 -17.59 10.45
C LEU A 221 -3.56 -17.34 10.48
N PRO A 222 -4.21 -17.33 11.66
CA PRO A 222 -5.60 -16.92 11.74
C PRO A 222 -5.75 -15.44 11.38
N PRO A 223 -6.77 -15.07 10.56
CA PRO A 223 -7.01 -13.68 10.24
C PRO A 223 -7.41 -12.90 11.48
N GLN A 224 -6.90 -11.69 11.61
CA GLN A 224 -7.22 -10.78 12.71
C GLN A 224 -8.36 -9.84 12.32
N ILE A 225 -9.13 -9.40 13.30
CA ILE A 225 -10.23 -8.45 13.11
C ILE A 225 -9.72 -7.05 13.41
N PHE A 226 -9.96 -6.12 12.51
CA PHE A 226 -9.66 -4.71 12.72
C PHE A 226 -10.72 -4.07 13.63
N LEU A 227 -10.30 -3.39 14.66
CA LEU A 227 -11.20 -2.60 15.51
C LEU A 227 -11.82 -1.43 14.72
N PRO A 228 -13.06 -1.03 15.02
CA PRO A 228 -13.74 0.07 14.32
C PRO A 228 -12.93 1.38 14.33
N GLU A 229 -12.29 1.70 15.46
CA GLU A 229 -11.47 2.89 15.65
C GLU A 229 -10.24 2.85 14.71
N LEU A 230 -9.64 1.67 14.56
CA LEU A 230 -8.51 1.46 13.67
C LEU A 230 -8.92 1.59 12.20
N LEU A 231 -10.08 1.06 11.82
CA LEU A 231 -10.61 1.20 10.46
C LEU A 231 -10.84 2.67 10.10
N GLU A 232 -11.38 3.46 11.04
CA GLU A 232 -11.60 4.89 10.81
C GLU A 232 -10.27 5.65 10.71
N ALA A 233 -9.28 5.34 11.57
CA ALA A 233 -7.95 5.91 11.46
C ALA A 233 -7.29 5.58 10.11
N CYS A 234 -7.42 4.33 9.63
CA CYS A 234 -6.93 3.92 8.32
C CYS A 234 -7.61 4.68 7.17
N ARG A 235 -8.90 5.00 7.28
CA ARG A 235 -9.62 5.81 6.28
C ARG A 235 -9.11 7.24 6.18
N GLN A 236 -8.72 7.83 7.32
CA GLN A 236 -8.26 9.22 7.39
C GLN A 236 -6.81 9.38 6.98
N TYR A 237 -6.01 8.34 7.12
CA TYR A 237 -4.59 8.37 6.80
C TYR A 237 -4.34 8.57 5.29
N PRO A 238 -3.35 9.38 4.88
CA PRO A 238 -3.15 9.76 3.48
C PRO A 238 -2.53 8.68 2.59
N TRP A 239 -1.95 7.62 3.14
CA TRP A 239 -1.33 6.49 2.43
C TRP A 239 -0.39 6.93 1.30
N PRO A 240 0.73 7.60 1.59
CA PRO A 240 1.67 8.06 0.57
C PRO A 240 2.25 6.91 -0.28
N GLY A 241 2.39 5.72 0.28
CA GLY A 241 2.79 4.51 -0.43
C GLY A 241 1.63 3.70 -1.02
N ASN A 242 0.39 4.24 -0.98
CA ASN A 242 -0.81 3.63 -1.56
C ASN A 242 -1.03 2.17 -1.11
N LEU A 243 -1.38 1.26 -2.04
CA LEU A 243 -1.65 -0.15 -1.73
C LEU A 243 -0.43 -0.89 -1.18
N ARG A 244 0.78 -0.51 -1.62
CA ARG A 244 2.01 -1.14 -1.13
C ARG A 244 2.24 -0.86 0.36
N GLU A 245 1.94 0.36 0.80
CA GLU A 245 2.00 0.73 2.22
C GLU A 245 0.88 0.05 3.03
N LEU A 246 -0.35 0.05 2.49
CA LEU A 246 -1.49 -0.62 3.10
C LEU A 246 -1.25 -2.12 3.28
N GLU A 247 -0.71 -2.78 2.26
CA GLU A 247 -0.34 -4.19 2.30
C GLU A 247 0.72 -4.48 3.37
N ASN A 248 1.77 -3.66 3.44
CA ASN A 248 2.79 -3.78 4.48
C ASN A 248 2.23 -3.53 5.89
N PHE A 249 1.27 -2.62 6.02
CA PHE A 249 0.56 -2.39 7.28
C PHE A 249 -0.20 -3.65 7.72
N VAL A 250 -1.01 -4.22 6.83
CA VAL A 250 -1.77 -5.45 7.13
C VAL A 250 -0.85 -6.62 7.48
N LYS A 251 0.27 -6.77 6.76
CA LYS A 251 1.27 -7.80 7.04
C LYS A 251 1.84 -7.69 8.45
N ARG A 252 2.19 -6.48 8.88
CA ARG A 252 2.69 -6.24 10.24
C ARG A 252 1.62 -6.50 11.28
N TYR A 253 0.40 -6.02 11.04
CA TYR A 253 -0.74 -6.24 11.93
C TYR A 253 -1.05 -7.73 12.13
N LEU A 254 -1.03 -8.52 11.06
CA LEU A 254 -1.26 -9.96 11.11
C LEU A 254 -0.19 -10.71 11.94
N VAL A 255 1.09 -10.36 11.74
CA VAL A 255 2.23 -11.09 12.37
C VAL A 255 2.43 -10.68 13.82
N MET A 256 2.30 -9.39 14.11
CA MET A 256 2.67 -8.83 15.40
C MET A 256 1.47 -8.60 16.34
N GLY A 257 0.25 -8.59 15.79
CA GLY A 257 -0.95 -8.26 16.56
C GLY A 257 -1.02 -6.80 16.98
N ASP A 258 -2.02 -6.49 17.79
CA ASP A 258 -2.26 -5.11 18.26
C ASP A 258 -1.18 -4.60 19.23
N ASP A 259 -0.50 -5.51 19.94
CA ASP A 259 0.45 -5.16 21.00
C ASP A 259 1.80 -4.63 20.51
N SER A 260 2.14 -4.81 19.23
CA SER A 260 3.48 -4.52 18.70
C SER A 260 3.52 -3.45 17.60
N LEU A 261 2.40 -2.74 17.38
CA LEU A 261 2.40 -1.52 16.57
C LEU A 261 3.10 -0.36 17.29
N THR A 262 4.20 -0.65 17.99
CA THR A 262 5.22 0.34 18.32
C THR A 262 5.98 0.65 17.05
N LEU A 263 5.51 1.62 16.41
CA LEU A 263 5.72 2.20 15.10
C LEU A 263 7.09 2.86 14.90
N ASP A 264 8.15 2.40 15.57
CA ASP A 264 9.48 2.99 15.42
C ASP A 264 10.19 2.58 14.11
N GLU A 265 9.75 1.51 13.45
CA GLU A 265 10.40 1.05 12.21
C GLU A 265 9.71 1.47 10.91
N ALA A 266 8.52 2.06 10.95
CA ALA A 266 7.82 2.49 9.73
C ALA A 266 8.36 3.80 9.13
N GLN A 267 9.28 4.47 9.82
CA GLN A 267 9.87 5.74 9.38
C GLN A 267 11.31 5.63 8.87
N SER A 268 11.91 4.48 8.78
CA SER A 268 13.12 4.33 7.97
C SER A 268 12.72 4.42 6.50
N LYS A 269 12.51 5.67 6.04
CA LYS A 269 12.67 6.02 4.63
C LYS A 269 13.99 5.41 4.19
N PRO A 270 14.08 4.77 3.02
CA PRO A 270 15.35 4.62 2.37
C PRO A 270 15.81 6.04 2.04
N GLN A 271 16.55 6.64 2.95
CA GLN A 271 17.36 7.80 2.61
C GLN A 271 18.32 7.30 1.54
N SER A 272 18.21 7.89 0.35
CA SER A 272 19.24 7.81 -0.67
C SER A 272 20.61 7.91 0.01
N MET A 273 21.40 6.84 -0.11
CA MET A 273 22.82 6.86 0.29
C MET A 273 23.54 7.90 -0.56
N SER A 274 23.58 9.14 -0.10
CA SER A 274 24.61 10.07 -0.45
C SER A 274 25.66 9.99 0.65
N TYR A 275 26.80 9.39 0.35
CA TYR A 275 27.98 9.44 1.20
C TYR A 275 28.37 10.89 1.42
N PRO A 276 28.49 11.39 2.66
CA PRO A 276 29.13 12.67 2.90
C PRO A 276 30.66 12.51 2.92
N PRO A 277 31.42 13.49 2.42
CA PRO A 277 32.84 13.52 2.61
C PRO A 277 33.15 13.80 4.10
N VAL A 278 34.12 13.06 4.61
CA VAL A 278 34.69 13.20 5.95
C VAL A 278 35.21 14.61 6.16
N ALA A 279 34.72 15.33 7.15
CA ALA A 279 35.41 16.46 7.75
C ALA A 279 35.23 16.44 9.26
N LEU A 280 36.35 16.59 9.93
CA LEU A 280 36.56 16.53 11.36
C LEU A 280 36.07 17.76 12.11
N VAL A 281 35.63 17.52 13.36
CA VAL A 281 35.78 18.36 14.59
C VAL A 281 34.75 19.46 14.84
N GLY A 282 34.06 19.28 15.99
CA GLY A 282 33.93 20.34 17.00
C GLY A 282 32.52 20.91 17.28
N GLY A 283 31.91 20.48 18.38
CA GLY A 283 31.40 21.43 19.37
C GLY A 283 29.93 21.87 19.33
N ASN A 284 29.23 21.51 20.39
CA ASN A 284 28.14 22.23 21.06
C ASN A 284 26.71 22.18 20.50
N GLU A 285 25.85 21.52 21.27
CA GLU A 285 24.39 21.83 21.38
C GLU A 285 24.14 23.32 21.72
N PRO A 286 22.98 23.91 21.39
CA PRO A 286 21.75 23.64 22.14
C PRO A 286 20.44 23.69 21.34
N ASP A 287 19.41 23.05 21.94
CA ASP A 287 17.97 23.29 21.88
C ASP A 287 17.40 24.21 20.81
N ALA A 288 16.54 23.61 19.95
CA ALA A 288 15.38 24.29 19.43
C ALA A 288 14.25 23.28 19.16
N ALA A 289 13.21 23.35 19.99
CA ALA A 289 11.94 22.69 19.80
C ALA A 289 11.29 23.13 18.48
N GLY A 290 11.18 22.23 17.51
CA GLY A 290 10.38 22.39 16.31
C GLY A 290 8.98 21.81 16.54
N PRO A 291 7.92 22.31 15.85
CA PRO A 291 6.53 21.98 16.14
C PRO A 291 6.23 20.49 15.88
N ALA A 292 5.50 19.88 16.81
CA ALA A 292 5.04 18.50 16.77
C ALA A 292 4.28 18.22 15.45
N ASP A 293 4.82 17.28 14.67
CA ASP A 293 4.17 16.75 13.49
C ASP A 293 2.99 15.87 13.91
N SER A 294 1.80 16.49 13.97
CA SER A 294 0.54 15.89 14.43
C SER A 294 -0.13 14.97 13.40
N GLY A 295 0.55 14.63 12.31
CA GLY A 295 -0.03 13.91 11.17
C GLY A 295 0.48 12.48 10.96
N SER A 296 1.35 11.95 11.80
CA SER A 296 1.85 10.58 11.63
C SER A 296 0.80 9.54 12.06
N LEU A 297 0.58 8.51 11.23
CA LEU A 297 -0.27 7.35 11.57
C LEU A 297 0.12 6.77 12.96
N LYS A 298 1.40 6.80 13.31
CA LYS A 298 1.95 6.42 14.60
C LYS A 298 1.34 7.21 15.76
N THR A 299 1.30 8.52 15.64
CA THR A 299 0.74 9.41 16.67
C THR A 299 -0.76 9.17 16.81
N LEU A 300 -1.46 9.00 15.68
CA LEU A 300 -2.89 8.66 15.66
C LEU A 300 -3.17 7.31 16.32
N MET A 301 -2.43 6.28 15.95
CA MET A 301 -2.56 4.92 16.52
C MET A 301 -2.21 4.89 18.00
N HIS A 302 -1.14 5.58 18.41
CA HIS A 302 -0.76 5.69 19.82
C HIS A 302 -1.85 6.39 20.64
N ASN A 303 -2.41 7.46 20.11
CA ASN A 303 -3.48 8.21 20.79
C ASN A 303 -4.76 7.37 20.90
N ILE A 304 -5.17 6.67 19.83
CA ILE A 304 -6.35 5.80 19.83
C ILE A 304 -6.17 4.66 20.83
N LYS A 305 -4.99 3.99 20.83
CA LYS A 305 -4.70 2.90 21.78
C LYS A 305 -4.68 3.40 23.22
N ALA A 306 -4.04 4.55 23.49
CA ALA A 306 -4.00 5.17 24.80
C ALA A 306 -5.40 5.54 25.29
N GLU A 307 -6.25 6.04 24.40
CA GLU A 307 -7.63 6.41 24.72
C GLU A 307 -8.51 5.18 24.96
N ALA A 308 -8.41 4.15 24.14
CA ALA A 308 -9.12 2.88 24.33
C ALA A 308 -8.70 2.17 25.62
N GLU A 309 -7.39 2.11 25.91
CA GLU A 309 -6.86 1.56 27.17
C GLU A 309 -7.33 2.37 28.40
N ARG A 310 -7.27 3.67 28.32
CA ARG A 310 -7.77 4.58 29.37
C ARG A 310 -9.24 4.32 29.65
N ASN A 311 -10.08 4.24 28.61
CA ASN A 311 -11.51 4.01 28.73
C ASN A 311 -11.80 2.62 29.33
N ALA A 312 -11.10 1.57 28.89
CA ALA A 312 -11.24 0.22 29.43
C ALA A 312 -10.88 0.18 30.92
N ILE A 313 -9.81 0.84 31.34
CA ILE A 313 -9.40 0.92 32.75
C ILE A 313 -10.39 1.73 33.58
N CYS A 314 -10.90 2.86 33.07
CA CYS A 314 -11.93 3.65 33.73
C CYS A 314 -13.19 2.84 33.99
N VAL A 315 -13.73 2.16 32.97
CA VAL A 315 -14.92 1.31 33.07
C VAL A 315 -14.72 0.17 34.06
N ALA A 316 -13.56 -0.46 34.08
CA ALA A 316 -13.24 -1.53 35.03
C ALA A 316 -13.12 -1.00 36.47
N LEU A 317 -12.51 0.18 36.66
CA LEU A 317 -12.42 0.83 37.97
C LEU A 317 -13.79 1.27 38.49
N GLU A 318 -14.64 1.83 37.66
CA GLU A 318 -16.01 2.19 38.01
C GLU A 318 -16.85 0.99 38.38
N LYS A 319 -16.82 -0.08 37.58
CA LYS A 319 -17.54 -1.35 37.87
C LYS A 319 -17.08 -2.02 39.15
N THR A 320 -15.84 -1.81 39.56
CA THR A 320 -15.27 -2.40 40.77
C THR A 320 -15.20 -1.42 41.94
N ASN A 321 -15.92 -0.27 41.88
CA ASN A 321 -15.88 0.78 42.91
C ASN A 321 -14.44 1.18 43.27
N TRP A 322 -13.59 1.37 42.27
CA TRP A 322 -12.17 1.73 42.42
C TRP A 322 -11.31 0.72 43.18
N ASN A 323 -11.78 -0.54 43.27
CA ASN A 323 -10.96 -1.62 43.80
C ASN A 323 -9.94 -2.07 42.74
N ARG A 324 -8.72 -1.56 42.85
CA ARG A 324 -7.60 -1.78 41.89
C ARG A 324 -7.26 -3.25 41.68
N ARG A 325 -7.40 -4.12 42.72
CA ARG A 325 -7.14 -5.55 42.61
C ARG A 325 -8.25 -6.26 41.85
N ALA A 326 -9.50 -5.88 42.06
CA ALA A 326 -10.64 -6.43 41.32
C ALA A 326 -10.61 -5.98 39.85
N ALA A 327 -10.33 -4.71 39.58
CA ALA A 327 -10.16 -4.19 38.22
C ALA A 327 -9.03 -4.88 37.46
N ALA A 328 -7.88 -5.13 38.10
CA ALA A 328 -6.78 -5.87 37.47
C ALA A 328 -7.17 -7.29 37.07
N ARG A 329 -7.93 -8.00 37.91
CA ARG A 329 -8.45 -9.33 37.59
C ARG A 329 -9.45 -9.31 36.44
N GLN A 330 -10.34 -8.32 36.41
CA GLN A 330 -11.34 -8.16 35.36
C GLN A 330 -10.69 -7.88 33.98
N LEU A 331 -9.61 -7.12 33.96
CA LEU A 331 -8.85 -6.81 32.76
C LEU A 331 -7.77 -7.85 32.41
N SER A 332 -7.62 -8.91 33.21
CA SER A 332 -6.60 -9.96 33.05
C SER A 332 -5.17 -9.42 33.01
N ILE A 333 -4.90 -8.31 33.73
CA ILE A 333 -3.57 -7.72 33.82
C ILE A 333 -2.99 -7.83 35.24
N SER A 334 -1.67 -7.70 35.36
CA SER A 334 -1.01 -7.74 36.65
C SER A 334 -1.38 -6.53 37.53
N TYR A 335 -1.45 -6.70 38.84
CA TYR A 335 -1.70 -5.60 39.77
C TYR A 335 -0.70 -4.46 39.64
N ARG A 336 0.56 -4.77 39.32
CA ARG A 336 1.62 -3.80 39.05
C ARG A 336 1.34 -3.03 37.75
N GLY A 337 0.82 -3.73 36.73
CA GLY A 337 0.46 -3.14 35.43
C GLY A 337 -0.67 -2.13 35.57
N ILE A 338 -1.74 -2.44 36.31
CA ILE A 338 -2.84 -1.49 36.48
C ILE A 338 -2.42 -0.25 37.28
N LEU A 339 -1.56 -0.40 38.30
CA LEU A 339 -1.04 0.75 39.06
C LEU A 339 -0.22 1.69 38.17
N TYR A 340 0.65 1.13 37.34
CA TYR A 340 1.44 1.93 36.39
C TYR A 340 0.55 2.69 35.40
N LYS A 341 -0.46 2.01 34.85
CA LYS A 341 -1.41 2.63 33.91
C LYS A 341 -2.31 3.70 34.55
N ILE A 342 -2.77 3.49 35.79
CA ILE A 342 -3.52 4.51 36.55
C ILE A 342 -2.66 5.76 36.73
N GLN A 343 -1.39 5.62 37.01
CA GLN A 343 -0.46 6.75 37.18
C GLN A 343 -0.13 7.40 35.84
N GLN A 344 0.08 6.61 34.79
CA GLN A 344 0.36 7.09 33.43
C GLN A 344 -0.79 7.93 32.87
N TYR A 345 -2.03 7.48 33.06
CA TYR A 345 -3.23 8.14 32.54
C TYR A 345 -3.85 9.13 33.54
N GLN A 346 -3.23 9.35 34.71
CA GLN A 346 -3.68 10.27 35.78
C GLN A 346 -5.13 10.05 36.19
N LEU A 347 -5.57 8.79 36.29
CA LEU A 347 -6.94 8.46 36.66
C LEU A 347 -7.16 8.69 38.16
N LEU A 348 -8.10 9.58 38.50
CA LEU A 348 -8.48 9.90 39.87
C LEU A 348 -9.89 9.40 40.15
N PRO A 349 -10.17 8.86 41.36
CA PRO A 349 -11.53 8.50 41.74
C PRO A 349 -12.43 9.76 41.73
N PRO A 350 -13.70 9.63 41.36
CA PRO A 350 -14.64 10.73 41.51
C PRO A 350 -14.66 11.18 42.97
N GLU A 351 -14.61 12.50 43.18
CA GLU A 351 -14.64 13.11 44.53
C GLU A 351 -15.94 12.69 45.23
N THR A 352 -15.85 11.73 46.15
CA THR A 352 -16.91 11.43 47.10
C THR A 352 -16.81 12.48 48.21
N HIS A 353 -17.87 13.25 48.43
CA HIS A 353 -18.02 14.16 49.55
C HIS A 353 -17.56 13.52 50.86
N PRO A 354 -16.87 14.27 51.75
CA PRO A 354 -16.36 13.74 52.99
C PRO A 354 -17.50 13.48 53.96
N SER A 355 -17.82 12.27 54.26
CA SER A 355 -18.62 11.87 55.41
C SER A 355 -17.85 10.89 56.25
N ALA A 356 -17.43 11.42 57.44
CA ALA A 356 -17.25 10.76 58.72
C ALA A 356 -16.27 9.59 58.82
N PHE A 357 -15.05 9.86 59.24
CA PHE A 357 -14.30 8.90 60.03
C PHE A 357 -14.49 9.24 61.51
N PRO A 358 -14.91 8.29 62.38
CA PRO A 358 -14.85 8.48 63.83
C PRO A 358 -13.39 8.31 64.27
N ASN A 359 -12.92 9.30 64.99
CA ASN A 359 -11.68 9.29 65.75
C ASN A 359 -11.72 8.14 66.76
N SER A 360 -10.78 7.21 66.72
CA SER A 360 -10.43 6.37 67.88
C SER A 360 -9.17 6.94 68.54
N VAL A 361 -9.40 7.65 69.58
CA VAL A 361 -8.44 8.03 70.61
C VAL A 361 -7.85 6.76 71.24
N GLY A 362 -6.54 6.59 71.21
CA GLY A 362 -5.88 5.48 71.80
C GLY A 362 -4.82 5.85 72.77
N SER A 363 -4.81 5.64 73.83
CA SER A 363 -4.13 5.55 75.08
C SER A 363 -2.60 5.48 74.99
N LYS A 364 -1.97 6.48 75.57
CA LYS A 364 -0.61 6.42 76.08
C LYS A 364 -0.53 5.51 77.26
N ARG A 365 0.42 4.65 77.35
CA ARG A 365 0.96 4.09 78.61
C ARG A 365 2.44 4.45 78.72
N ASN A 366 2.69 5.38 79.62
CA ASN A 366 3.96 5.55 80.33
C ASN A 366 4.25 4.27 81.08
N ASN A 367 5.48 3.86 81.06
CA ASN A 367 6.04 3.17 82.24
C ASN A 367 7.49 3.65 82.43
N GLN A 368 7.64 4.46 83.47
CA GLN A 368 8.92 4.74 84.16
C GLN A 368 9.16 3.58 85.11
N GLY A 369 10.42 3.30 85.34
CA GLY A 369 10.81 2.77 86.61
C GLY A 369 11.80 1.62 86.59
N GLN A 370 13.02 1.99 86.97
CA GLN A 370 14.13 1.25 87.55
C GLN A 370 15.02 0.43 86.63
#